data_09f2fd24cf180f9a3f5224542898f141
#
_entry.id   09f2fd24cf180f9a3f5224542898f141
#
_cell.length_a   1.000
_cell.length_b   1.000
_cell.length_c   1.000
_cell.angle_alpha   90.00
_cell.angle_beta   90.00
_cell.angle_gamma   90.00
#
_symmetry.space_group_name_H-M   'P 1'
#
loop_
_entity.id
_entity.type
_entity.pdbx_description
1 polymer ?
#
loop_
_entity_poly.entity_id
_entity_poly.type
_entity_poly.pdbx_seq_one_letter_code
_entity_poly.pdbx_strand_id
1 'polypeptide(L)'
;MKFSQVLIALAVSISGTAFAADDHGHEAKPMHGGVTAQAKDVDYELVAKADKLQLFMRDHGKPFDVSGMTAKATLLAGSDKQEVQLQPVDGKLEAAGNFKVASGTKAVVAVSKVGKAVASVRFTLK
;
A
#
# COMPACT_ATOMS: atom_id res chain seq x y z
N MET A 1 54.50 -29.79 -30.27
CA MET A 1 53.18 -29.91 -29.78
C MET A 1 52.68 -28.58 -29.37
N LYS A 2 51.72 -28.15 -30.05
CA LYS A 2 51.16 -26.87 -29.74
C LYS A 2 49.75 -27.03 -29.31
N PHE A 3 49.51 -26.59 -28.12
CA PHE A 3 48.17 -26.59 -27.61
C PHE A 3 47.61 -25.23 -27.85
N SER A 4 46.67 -25.17 -28.75
CA SER A 4 45.89 -23.98 -28.85
C SER A 4 44.93 -23.94 -27.72
N GLN A 5 45.22 -23.16 -26.80
CA GLN A 5 44.22 -22.86 -25.80
C GLN A 5 43.32 -21.79 -26.34
N VAL A 6 42.19 -22.20 -26.77
CA VAL A 6 41.15 -21.25 -27.05
C VAL A 6 40.53 -20.88 -25.73
N LEU A 7 40.94 -19.78 -25.24
CA LEU A 7 40.28 -19.18 -24.13
C LEU A 7 38.98 -18.60 -24.65
N ILE A 8 37.96 -19.35 -24.52
CA ILE A 8 36.64 -18.81 -24.72
C ILE A 8 36.33 -18.01 -23.48
N ALA A 9 36.58 -16.75 -23.57
CA ALA A 9 36.05 -15.84 -22.57
C ALA A 9 34.56 -15.84 -22.76
N LEU A 10 33.92 -16.60 -21.95
CA LEU A 10 32.47 -16.52 -21.88
C LEU A 10 32.17 -15.22 -21.15
N ALA A 11 31.95 -14.18 -21.91
CA ALA A 11 31.41 -12.98 -21.35
C ALA A 11 29.96 -13.27 -21.00
N VAL A 12 29.75 -13.65 -19.78
CA VAL A 12 28.42 -13.69 -19.26
C VAL A 12 28.04 -12.24 -19.08
N SER A 13 27.42 -11.71 -20.10
CA SER A 13 26.75 -10.46 -19.90
C SER A 13 25.52 -10.77 -19.06
N ILE A 14 25.69 -10.55 -17.83
CA ILE A 14 24.54 -10.51 -16.95
C ILE A 14 23.84 -9.23 -17.32
N SER A 15 22.91 -9.36 -18.19
CA SER A 15 21.99 -8.26 -18.38
C SER A 15 21.19 -8.20 -17.10
N GLY A 16 21.55 -7.30 -16.27
CA GLY A 16 20.74 -6.99 -15.14
C GLY A 16 19.41 -6.54 -15.64
N THR A 17 18.43 -7.32 -15.38
CA THR A 17 17.10 -6.88 -15.62
C THR A 17 16.83 -5.83 -14.63
N ALA A 18 16.80 -4.67 -15.08
CA ALA A 18 16.33 -3.61 -14.28
C ALA A 18 14.83 -3.78 -14.12
N PHE A 19 14.51 -4.04 -12.95
CA PHE A 19 13.14 -4.15 -12.66
C PHE A 19 12.56 -2.88 -12.34
N ALA A 20 12.81 -1.96 -13.02
CA ALA A 20 12.22 -0.72 -12.75
C ALA A 20 10.94 -0.61 -13.22
N ALA A 21 10.59 -1.51 -13.65
CA ALA A 21 9.58 -1.41 -14.26
C ALA A 21 8.49 -0.89 -13.87
N ASP A 22 8.31 -0.82 -13.15
CA ASP A 22 7.29 -0.61 -12.68
C ASP A 22 6.84 0.55 -12.49
N ASP A 23 7.39 1.29 -12.56
CA ASP A 23 7.06 2.43 -12.27
C ASP A 23 6.52 3.14 -13.26
N HIS A 24 5.85 2.95 -13.87
CA HIS A 24 5.21 3.66 -14.80
C HIS A 24 4.75 4.98 -14.38
N GLY A 25 5.45 5.58 -13.56
CA GLY A 25 5.20 6.93 -13.23
C GLY A 25 3.97 7.19 -12.43
N HIS A 26 3.44 6.19 -11.83
CA HIS A 26 2.23 6.40 -11.13
C HIS A 26 2.50 6.34 -9.68
N GLU A 27 3.08 7.33 -9.14
CA GLU A 27 3.18 7.45 -7.71
C GLU A 27 1.90 8.05 -7.17
N ALA A 28 1.28 7.36 -6.25
CA ALA A 28 0.14 7.91 -5.54
C ALA A 28 0.62 9.10 -4.70
N LYS A 29 0.01 10.25 -4.88
CA LYS A 29 0.34 11.44 -4.10
C LYS A 29 -0.67 11.62 -2.98
N PRO A 30 -0.22 11.89 -1.76
CA PRO A 30 -1.15 12.17 -0.68
C PRO A 30 -1.89 13.47 -0.98
N MET A 31 -3.19 13.43 -0.91
CA MET A 31 -4.04 14.60 -1.12
C MET A 31 -4.69 15.06 0.17
N HIS A 32 -4.55 14.31 1.24
CA HIS A 32 -5.15 14.62 2.52
C HIS A 32 -4.12 14.60 3.65
N GLY A 33 -2.85 14.63 3.30
CA GLY A 33 -1.78 14.62 4.31
C GLY A 33 -1.48 13.25 4.90
N GLY A 34 -1.96 12.18 4.29
CA GLY A 34 -1.74 10.82 4.76
C GLY A 34 -0.56 10.13 4.11
N VAL A 35 -0.50 8.82 4.25
CA VAL A 35 0.47 7.96 3.58
C VAL A 35 -0.24 7.19 2.48
N THR A 36 0.47 6.93 1.38
CA THR A 36 -0.14 6.34 0.20
C THR A 36 0.45 4.99 -0.12
N ALA A 37 -0.35 4.16 -0.78
CA ALA A 37 0.07 2.88 -1.34
C ALA A 37 -0.84 2.53 -2.52
N GLN A 38 -0.38 1.67 -3.38
CA GLN A 38 -1.16 1.21 -4.53
C GLN A 38 -1.38 -0.29 -4.47
N ALA A 39 -2.55 -0.72 -4.88
CA ALA A 39 -2.84 -2.14 -5.10
C ALA A 39 -3.89 -2.26 -6.19
N LYS A 40 -3.63 -3.14 -7.17
CA LYS A 40 -4.59 -3.43 -8.26
C LYS A 40 -5.11 -2.16 -8.95
N ASP A 41 -4.19 -1.27 -9.29
CA ASP A 41 -4.49 -0.01 -9.97
C ASP A 41 -5.34 0.98 -9.18
N VAL A 42 -5.52 0.76 -7.91
CA VAL A 42 -6.22 1.69 -7.02
C VAL A 42 -5.21 2.34 -6.10
N ASP A 43 -5.31 3.65 -5.95
CA ASP A 43 -4.50 4.41 -5.03
C ASP A 43 -5.22 4.51 -3.70
N TYR A 44 -4.52 4.14 -2.64
CA TYR A 44 -5.04 4.21 -1.28
C TYR A 44 -4.26 5.26 -0.50
N GLU A 45 -4.97 6.08 0.23
CA GLU A 45 -4.34 7.02 1.16
C GLU A 45 -4.91 6.83 2.55
N LEU A 46 -4.05 6.53 3.51
CA LEU A 46 -4.46 6.37 4.90
C LEU A 46 -4.10 7.63 5.69
N VAL A 47 -5.10 8.28 6.23
CA VAL A 47 -4.92 9.40 7.14
C VAL A 47 -5.15 8.86 8.55
N ALA A 48 -4.10 8.81 9.34
CA ALA A 48 -4.16 8.25 10.67
C ALA A 48 -3.96 9.33 11.71
N LYS A 49 -4.97 9.54 12.54
CA LYS A 49 -4.94 10.46 13.66
C LYS A 49 -5.25 9.69 14.93
N ALA A 50 -4.92 10.26 16.08
CA ALA A 50 -5.16 9.58 17.36
C ALA A 50 -6.64 9.27 17.60
N ASP A 51 -7.53 10.04 17.02
CA ASP A 51 -8.98 9.87 17.22
C ASP A 51 -9.72 9.41 15.97
N LYS A 52 -9.06 9.26 14.84
CA LYS A 52 -9.75 8.96 13.58
C LYS A 52 -8.81 8.30 12.57
N LEU A 53 -9.29 7.25 11.92
CA LEU A 53 -8.62 6.67 10.75
C LEU A 53 -9.52 6.89 9.54
N GLN A 54 -8.92 7.35 8.44
CA GLN A 54 -9.64 7.57 7.19
C GLN A 54 -8.86 6.91 6.05
N LEU A 55 -9.55 6.16 5.23
CA LEU A 55 -8.97 5.54 4.05
C LEU A 55 -9.64 6.13 2.81
N PHE A 56 -8.86 6.82 2.01
CA PHE A 56 -9.31 7.37 0.74
C PHE A 56 -8.87 6.46 -0.38
N MET A 57 -9.74 6.24 -1.36
CA MET A 57 -9.46 5.38 -2.50
C MET A 57 -9.71 6.14 -3.78
N ARG A 58 -8.83 5.98 -4.76
CA ARG A 58 -8.98 6.59 -6.08
C ARG A 58 -8.58 5.60 -7.17
N ASP A 59 -9.32 5.64 -8.26
CA ASP A 59 -9.04 4.84 -9.43
C ASP A 59 -8.67 5.80 -10.57
N HIS A 60 -7.42 5.77 -10.98
CA HIS A 60 -6.90 6.68 -12.03
C HIS A 60 -7.20 8.15 -11.74
N GLY A 61 -7.01 8.55 -10.48
CA GLY A 61 -7.23 9.93 -10.06
C GLY A 61 -8.67 10.32 -9.78
N LYS A 62 -9.60 9.41 -9.97
CA LYS A 62 -11.03 9.65 -9.71
C LYS A 62 -11.44 9.03 -8.39
N PRO A 63 -12.34 9.67 -7.64
CA PRO A 63 -12.84 9.07 -6.43
C PRO A 63 -13.44 7.69 -6.68
N PHE A 64 -13.12 6.76 -5.79
CA PHE A 64 -13.62 5.40 -5.90
C PHE A 64 -14.93 5.31 -5.12
N ASP A 65 -15.90 4.59 -5.66
CA ASP A 65 -17.17 4.40 -4.96
C ASP A 65 -16.97 3.36 -3.85
N VAL A 66 -17.08 3.81 -2.62
CA VAL A 66 -16.88 2.96 -1.44
C VAL A 66 -18.19 2.37 -0.90
N SER A 67 -19.29 2.51 -1.63
CA SER A 67 -20.56 1.95 -1.22
C SER A 67 -20.47 0.43 -1.10
N GLY A 68 -20.95 -0.11 0.00
CA GLY A 68 -20.86 -1.55 0.26
C GLY A 68 -19.47 -2.05 0.64
N MET A 69 -18.50 -1.16 0.79
CA MET A 69 -17.16 -1.53 1.17
C MET A 69 -16.94 -1.35 2.66
N THR A 70 -16.05 -2.15 3.21
CA THR A 70 -15.55 -2.01 4.56
C THR A 70 -14.06 -2.27 4.55
N ALA A 71 -13.37 -1.86 5.58
CA ALA A 71 -11.96 -2.17 5.73
C ALA A 71 -11.66 -2.51 7.18
N LYS A 72 -10.69 -3.40 7.37
CA LYS A 72 -10.16 -3.71 8.67
C LYS A 72 -8.71 -3.28 8.69
N ALA A 73 -8.40 -2.30 9.52
CA ALA A 73 -7.04 -1.84 9.70
C ALA A 73 -6.42 -2.53 10.90
N THR A 74 -5.23 -3.06 10.75
CA THR A 74 -4.44 -3.60 11.84
C THR A 74 -3.26 -2.67 12.04
N LEU A 75 -3.20 -2.02 13.19
CA LEU A 75 -2.11 -1.11 13.54
C LEU A 75 -1.11 -1.85 14.42
N LEU A 76 0.15 -1.81 14.01
CA LEU A 76 1.24 -2.47 14.73
C LEU A 76 2.21 -1.39 15.19
N ALA A 77 2.14 -1.03 16.45
CA ALA A 77 2.99 -0.03 17.07
C ALA A 77 3.88 -0.73 18.11
N GLY A 78 5.10 -1.05 17.73
CA GLY A 78 5.98 -1.86 18.58
C GLY A 78 5.37 -3.23 18.80
N SER A 79 5.11 -3.59 20.07
CA SER A 79 4.47 -4.86 20.40
C SER A 79 2.96 -4.72 20.52
N ASP A 80 2.40 -3.54 20.36
CA ASP A 80 0.97 -3.31 20.45
C ASP A 80 0.30 -3.55 19.11
N LYS A 81 -0.80 -4.29 19.14
CA LYS A 81 -1.61 -4.56 17.97
C LYS A 81 -3.02 -4.08 18.22
N GLN A 82 -3.56 -3.33 17.30
CA GLN A 82 -4.92 -2.81 17.38
C GLN A 82 -5.66 -3.07 16.08
N GLU A 83 -6.84 -3.65 16.16
CA GLU A 83 -7.69 -3.88 14.99
C GLU A 83 -8.85 -2.90 14.98
N VAL A 84 -9.09 -2.29 13.84
CA VAL A 84 -10.08 -1.23 13.70
C VAL A 84 -10.91 -1.48 12.44
N GLN A 85 -12.24 -1.41 12.58
CA GLN A 85 -13.15 -1.57 11.46
C GLN A 85 -13.51 -0.19 10.91
N LEU A 86 -13.33 0.01 9.60
CA LEU A 86 -13.70 1.24 8.93
C LEU A 86 -14.96 1.03 8.11
N GLN A 87 -15.83 2.05 8.10
CA GLN A 87 -17.12 2.04 7.43
C GLN A 87 -17.22 3.20 6.44
N PRO A 88 -18.06 3.11 5.42
CA PRO A 88 -18.23 4.22 4.48
C PRO A 88 -18.82 5.45 5.16
N VAL A 89 -18.13 6.57 4.99
CA VAL A 89 -18.58 7.88 5.48
C VAL A 89 -18.14 8.91 4.46
N ASP A 90 -19.08 9.60 3.86
CA ASP A 90 -18.78 10.72 2.94
C ASP A 90 -17.74 10.38 1.85
N GLY A 91 -17.91 9.25 1.19
CA GLY A 91 -17.03 8.87 0.08
C GLY A 91 -15.70 8.27 0.48
N LYS A 92 -15.47 8.00 1.74
CA LYS A 92 -14.27 7.35 2.24
C LYS A 92 -14.63 6.28 3.29
N LEU A 93 -13.66 5.51 3.71
CA LEU A 93 -13.83 4.57 4.81
C LEU A 93 -13.23 5.19 6.07
N GLU A 94 -13.96 5.18 7.18
CA GLU A 94 -13.57 5.91 8.37
C GLU A 94 -13.89 5.13 9.65
N ALA A 95 -13.09 5.34 10.68
CA ALA A 95 -13.37 4.89 12.03
C ALA A 95 -12.94 5.94 13.03
N ALA A 96 -13.71 6.12 14.08
CA ALA A 96 -13.38 6.98 15.19
C ALA A 96 -13.03 6.15 16.41
N GLY A 97 -12.13 6.63 17.24
CA GLY A 97 -11.70 5.89 18.44
C GLY A 97 -10.45 6.48 19.04
N ASN A 98 -9.64 5.63 19.64
CA ASN A 98 -8.33 5.99 20.16
C ASN A 98 -7.30 5.09 19.51
N PHE A 99 -6.39 5.66 18.74
CA PHE A 99 -5.45 4.90 17.94
C PHE A 99 -4.01 5.29 18.24
N LYS A 100 -3.12 4.30 18.23
CA LYS A 100 -1.68 4.55 18.31
C LYS A 100 -1.15 4.76 16.91
N VAL A 101 -0.81 6.01 16.61
CA VAL A 101 -0.43 6.40 15.26
C VAL A 101 0.94 7.06 15.20
N ALA A 102 1.81 6.68 16.10
CA ALA A 102 3.16 7.22 16.11
C ALA A 102 3.91 6.94 14.82
N SER A 103 4.89 7.76 14.51
CA SER A 103 5.74 7.57 13.34
C SER A 103 6.38 6.17 13.37
N GLY A 104 6.37 5.48 12.25
CA GLY A 104 6.89 4.12 12.15
C GLY A 104 5.88 3.03 12.43
N THR A 105 4.68 3.35 12.89
CA THR A 105 3.62 2.37 13.07
C THR A 105 3.27 1.73 11.73
N LYS A 106 3.15 0.43 11.69
CA LYS A 106 2.74 -0.29 10.49
C LYS A 106 1.23 -0.45 10.49
N ALA A 107 0.62 -0.23 9.36
CA ALA A 107 -0.82 -0.44 9.20
C ALA A 107 -1.05 -1.40 8.04
N VAL A 108 -1.81 -2.45 8.29
CA VAL A 108 -2.25 -3.38 7.25
C VAL A 108 -3.75 -3.21 7.14
N VAL A 109 -4.22 -2.84 5.96
CA VAL A 109 -5.64 -2.56 5.75
C VAL A 109 -6.20 -3.56 4.76
N ALA A 110 -7.09 -4.41 5.24
CA ALA A 110 -7.79 -5.38 4.40
C ALA A 110 -9.12 -4.78 3.98
N VAL A 111 -9.30 -4.58 2.69
CA VAL A 111 -10.49 -3.96 2.13
C VAL A 111 -11.38 -5.02 1.55
N SER A 112 -12.67 -4.95 1.86
CA SER A 112 -13.67 -5.90 1.38
C SER A 112 -14.86 -5.17 0.79
N LYS A 113 -15.54 -5.82 -0.16
CA LYS A 113 -16.78 -5.32 -0.74
C LYS A 113 -17.84 -6.39 -0.64
N VAL A 114 -18.92 -6.11 0.07
CA VAL A 114 -20.01 -7.04 0.30
C VAL A 114 -19.51 -8.40 0.79
N GLY A 115 -18.61 -8.35 1.76
CA GLY A 115 -18.06 -9.57 2.34
C GLY A 115 -16.96 -10.27 1.55
N LYS A 116 -16.61 -9.76 0.38
CA LYS A 116 -15.54 -10.36 -0.43
C LYS A 116 -14.27 -9.54 -0.34
N ALA A 117 -13.14 -10.18 -0.12
CA ALA A 117 -11.85 -9.51 -0.06
C ALA A 117 -11.52 -8.87 -1.41
N VAL A 118 -11.14 -7.60 -1.39
CA VAL A 118 -10.76 -6.84 -2.58
C VAL A 118 -9.26 -6.65 -2.64
N ALA A 119 -8.66 -6.20 -1.56
CA ALA A 119 -7.23 -5.92 -1.50
C ALA A 119 -6.74 -5.89 -0.07
N SER A 120 -5.44 -6.09 0.09
CA SER A 120 -4.75 -5.87 1.36
C SER A 120 -3.62 -4.90 1.09
N VAL A 121 -3.60 -3.79 1.81
CA VAL A 121 -2.68 -2.69 1.56
C VAL A 121 -1.87 -2.42 2.82
N ARG A 122 -0.59 -2.15 2.66
CA ARG A 122 0.31 -1.89 3.79
C ARG A 122 0.80 -0.47 3.76
N PHE A 123 0.84 0.14 4.94
CA PHE A 123 1.33 1.50 5.11
C PHE A 123 2.34 1.54 6.25
N THR A 124 3.25 2.49 6.17
CA THR A 124 4.09 2.88 7.30
C THR A 124 3.78 4.32 7.62
N LEU A 125 3.35 4.59 8.84
CA LEU A 125 2.98 5.94 9.25
C LEU A 125 4.22 6.81 9.43
N LYS A 126 4.12 8.04 9.04
CA LYS A 126 5.21 9.02 9.16
C LYS A 126 5.02 9.94 10.35
#